data_76694293555824f7abcb0249840f9171
#
_entry.id   76694293555824f7abcb0249840f9171
#
_cell.length_a   1.000
_cell.length_b   1.000
_cell.length_c   1.000
_cell.angle_alpha   90.00
_cell.angle_beta   90.00
_cell.angle_gamma   90.00
#
_symmetry.space_group_name_H-M   'P 1'
#
loop_
_entity.id
_entity.type
_entity.pdbx_description
1 polymer ?
#
loop_
_entity_poly.entity_id
_entity_poly.type
_entity_poly.pdbx_seq_one_letter_code
_entity_poly.pdbx_strand_id
1 'polypeptide(L)'
;MAASRSGLPADTVVVRTGMGPERASRANQAVRAAKPDAVAVVGVAGGLAPRVRPGDVIVASEVRTGDGTVTGRCPSAPLLAGELRRAGLTVHVGPVVSVPRLAVGTARAELAATGAVAVDMESAYLSPSATGRPFAVIRVIVDTAAEPLGRLDLARRGLAGLRTLRRLGEPLGAWAAAVGQRRVLLAEPRAFCAGVERAIEVVERALEIHGAPVYVRKQIVHNTHVVNDLASRGAVFVDELDEVPPGATVVFSAHGVAPSVRTHANDRQLSVIDATCPLVEKVHAEARRFTARGDTVLLIGHSGHEEVDGTLGEAPERITLVESAEAVGSIEVEDPERVTYLMQTTLAVDEAEEVVDALKDRFPAIVGPGSADICYATSNRQNAVRRVAAEADLVLVVGSENSANSRRLAEVSRRDGTASHLVESVDEVRLEWLVGADTIGISAGASAPPNLVAALSDALAGLGATSVSTRSIGTESIAFTLPKEVRRPQGG
;
A
#
# COMPACT_ATOMS: atom_id res chain seq x y z
N MET A 1 1.22 -6.82 38.76
CA MET A 1 1.51 -5.47 38.28
C MET A 1 0.34 -4.99 37.46
N ALA A 2 -0.22 -3.84 37.75
CA ALA A 2 -1.34 -3.30 36.98
C ALA A 2 -0.79 -2.71 35.69
N ALA A 3 -1.11 -3.32 34.55
CA ALA A 3 -1.16 -2.54 33.31
C ALA A 3 -2.04 -1.32 33.62
N SER A 4 -1.59 -0.13 33.23
CA SER A 4 -2.41 1.07 33.41
C SER A 4 -3.73 0.82 32.68
N ARG A 5 -4.86 1.01 33.34
CA ARG A 5 -6.19 1.01 32.69
C ARG A 5 -6.45 2.32 31.91
N SER A 6 -5.51 3.26 31.97
CA SER A 6 -5.59 4.51 31.21
C SER A 6 -5.67 4.20 29.73
N GLY A 7 -6.68 4.72 29.06
CA GLY A 7 -6.93 4.53 27.63
C GLY A 7 -7.72 3.28 27.26
N LEU A 8 -8.03 2.38 28.19
CA LEU A 8 -8.89 1.22 27.92
C LEU A 8 -10.38 1.57 28.16
N PRO A 9 -11.33 0.93 27.44
CA PRO A 9 -12.76 1.06 27.70
C PRO A 9 -13.11 0.77 29.16
N ALA A 10 -14.12 1.45 29.69
CA ALA A 10 -14.47 1.39 31.12
C ALA A 10 -14.92 -0.03 31.56
N ASP A 11 -15.48 -0.81 30.66
CA ASP A 11 -15.96 -2.18 30.83
C ASP A 11 -14.87 -3.24 30.64
N THR A 12 -13.62 -2.83 30.38
CA THR A 12 -12.50 -3.76 30.19
C THR A 12 -12.24 -4.61 31.45
N VAL A 13 -12.34 -5.94 31.29
CA VAL A 13 -12.00 -6.91 32.30
C VAL A 13 -10.54 -7.32 32.18
N VAL A 14 -9.74 -7.11 33.23
CA VAL A 14 -8.33 -7.49 33.27
C VAL A 14 -8.15 -8.77 34.06
N VAL A 15 -7.72 -9.83 33.38
CA VAL A 15 -7.41 -11.14 33.98
C VAL A 15 -5.90 -11.31 34.09
N ARG A 16 -5.38 -11.58 35.29
CA ARG A 16 -3.96 -11.90 35.51
C ARG A 16 -3.74 -13.39 35.34
N THR A 17 -2.93 -13.77 34.38
CA THR A 17 -2.71 -15.18 34.01
C THR A 17 -1.62 -15.83 34.86
N GLY A 18 -0.57 -15.09 35.19
CA GLY A 18 0.67 -15.64 35.73
C GLY A 18 1.50 -16.30 34.63
N MET A 19 2.55 -17.02 34.98
CA MET A 19 3.53 -17.59 34.04
C MET A 19 3.27 -19.08 33.82
N GLY A 20 3.32 -19.50 32.55
CA GLY A 20 3.29 -20.90 32.11
C GLY A 20 1.90 -21.44 31.74
N PRO A 21 1.87 -22.63 31.09
CA PRO A 21 0.67 -23.16 30.41
C PRO A 21 -0.49 -23.47 31.39
N GLU A 22 -0.21 -24.02 32.56
CA GLU A 22 -1.26 -24.36 33.53
C GLU A 22 -2.03 -23.12 34.03
N ARG A 23 -1.30 -22.03 34.33
CA ARG A 23 -1.92 -20.79 34.78
C ARG A 23 -2.68 -20.09 33.64
N ALA A 24 -2.12 -20.12 32.45
CA ALA A 24 -2.77 -19.61 31.23
C ALA A 24 -4.08 -20.38 30.94
N SER A 25 -4.05 -21.71 31.04
CA SER A 25 -5.24 -22.55 30.84
C SER A 25 -6.34 -22.27 31.86
N ARG A 26 -5.97 -22.04 33.14
CA ARG A 26 -6.94 -21.63 34.20
C ARG A 26 -7.54 -20.25 33.88
N ALA A 27 -6.75 -19.31 33.40
CA ALA A 27 -7.22 -17.98 33.05
C ALA A 27 -8.24 -18.01 31.90
N ASN A 28 -8.16 -18.97 30.96
CA ASN A 28 -9.16 -19.15 29.90
C ASN A 28 -10.59 -19.27 30.42
N GLN A 29 -10.80 -19.93 31.56
CA GLN A 29 -12.14 -20.07 32.14
C GLN A 29 -12.70 -18.71 32.59
N ALA A 30 -11.85 -17.89 33.22
CA ALA A 30 -12.26 -16.56 33.67
C ALA A 30 -12.55 -15.63 32.46
N VAL A 31 -11.72 -15.69 31.41
CA VAL A 31 -11.94 -14.91 30.17
C VAL A 31 -13.25 -15.33 29.48
N ARG A 32 -13.50 -16.64 29.36
CA ARG A 32 -14.74 -17.15 28.76
C ARG A 32 -15.98 -16.79 29.57
N ALA A 33 -15.89 -16.81 30.89
CA ALA A 33 -16.99 -16.43 31.77
C ALA A 33 -17.37 -14.95 31.66
N ALA A 34 -16.40 -14.08 31.36
CA ALA A 34 -16.62 -12.65 31.09
C ALA A 34 -17.33 -12.37 29.75
N LYS A 35 -17.41 -13.34 28.83
CA LYS A 35 -18.02 -13.23 27.49
C LYS A 35 -17.58 -11.96 26.74
N PRO A 36 -16.28 -11.68 26.61
CA PRO A 36 -15.81 -10.43 25.99
C PRO A 36 -16.10 -10.45 24.47
N ASP A 37 -16.28 -9.26 23.89
CA ASP A 37 -16.39 -9.08 22.44
C ASP A 37 -15.05 -9.30 21.74
N ALA A 38 -13.94 -8.98 22.39
CA ALA A 38 -12.59 -9.19 21.92
C ALA A 38 -11.62 -9.58 23.04
N VAL A 39 -10.51 -10.21 22.71
CA VAL A 39 -9.48 -10.65 23.66
C VAL A 39 -8.12 -10.11 23.26
N ALA A 40 -7.45 -9.43 24.19
CA ALA A 40 -6.06 -9.01 24.02
C ALA A 40 -5.16 -9.67 25.10
N VAL A 41 -4.06 -10.28 24.66
CA VAL A 41 -3.02 -10.84 25.54
C VAL A 41 -1.83 -9.91 25.53
N VAL A 42 -1.47 -9.41 26.72
CA VAL A 42 -0.39 -8.42 26.88
C VAL A 42 0.62 -8.93 27.90
N GLY A 43 1.89 -8.85 27.58
CA GLY A 43 2.96 -9.30 28.47
C GLY A 43 4.36 -9.10 27.92
N VAL A 44 5.31 -9.79 28.52
CA VAL A 44 6.72 -9.77 28.09
C VAL A 44 7.08 -11.07 27.36
N ALA A 45 8.12 -11.02 26.53
CA ALA A 45 8.61 -12.17 25.79
C ALA A 45 10.13 -12.05 25.54
N GLY A 46 10.74 -13.15 25.11
CA GLY A 46 12.10 -13.18 24.55
C GLY A 46 12.07 -12.99 23.03
N GLY A 47 12.94 -12.13 22.51
CA GLY A 47 13.09 -11.92 21.06
C GLY A 47 13.84 -13.06 20.40
N LEU A 48 13.39 -13.49 19.23
CA LEU A 48 13.99 -14.56 18.43
C LEU A 48 14.65 -14.02 17.14
N ALA A 49 13.99 -13.08 16.45
CA ALA A 49 14.50 -12.55 15.18
C ALA A 49 15.72 -11.63 15.41
N PRO A 50 16.74 -11.66 14.53
CA PRO A 50 17.98 -10.86 14.69
C PRO A 50 17.76 -9.35 14.76
N ARG A 51 16.67 -8.85 14.12
CA ARG A 51 16.31 -7.42 14.11
C ARG A 51 15.66 -6.93 15.40
N VAL A 52 15.20 -7.84 16.26
CA VAL A 52 14.44 -7.51 17.48
C VAL A 52 15.39 -7.20 18.64
N ARG A 53 15.10 -6.16 19.41
CA ARG A 53 15.90 -5.69 20.56
C ARG A 53 15.06 -5.65 21.83
N PRO A 54 15.68 -5.73 23.03
CA PRO A 54 14.99 -5.46 24.28
C PRO A 54 14.37 -4.06 24.30
N GLY A 55 13.09 -3.98 24.67
CA GLY A 55 12.28 -2.76 24.63
C GLY A 55 11.36 -2.68 23.41
N ASP A 56 11.63 -3.41 22.33
CA ASP A 56 10.74 -3.51 21.18
C ASP A 56 9.43 -4.19 21.52
N VAL A 57 8.41 -3.89 20.75
CA VAL A 57 7.07 -4.46 20.87
C VAL A 57 6.82 -5.43 19.70
N ILE A 58 6.37 -6.61 20.00
CA ILE A 58 5.88 -7.57 19.02
C ILE A 58 4.36 -7.58 19.07
N VAL A 59 3.72 -7.39 17.90
CA VAL A 59 2.31 -7.70 17.69
C VAL A 59 2.26 -9.01 16.92
N ALA A 60 1.68 -10.05 17.54
CA ALA A 60 1.64 -11.35 16.88
C ALA A 60 0.72 -11.34 15.66
N SER A 61 1.20 -11.85 14.54
CA SER A 61 0.34 -12.21 13.38
C SER A 61 -0.43 -13.51 13.65
N GLU A 62 0.20 -14.41 14.38
CA GLU A 62 -0.37 -15.65 14.88
C GLU A 62 0.41 -16.15 16.11
N VAL A 63 -0.21 -17.03 16.86
CA VAL A 63 0.42 -17.72 17.98
C VAL A 63 0.52 -19.21 17.72
N ARG A 64 1.68 -19.79 18.06
CA ARG A 64 2.00 -21.19 17.83
C ARG A 64 2.46 -21.87 19.12
N THR A 65 2.24 -23.16 19.24
CA THR A 65 2.93 -24.01 20.23
C THR A 65 4.35 -24.34 19.77
N GLY A 66 5.18 -24.85 20.66
CA GLY A 66 6.58 -25.20 20.38
C GLY A 66 6.79 -26.22 19.27
N ASP A 67 5.79 -27.01 18.96
CA ASP A 67 5.77 -27.96 17.83
C ASP A 67 5.35 -27.32 16.49
N GLY A 68 5.11 -26.00 16.46
CA GLY A 68 4.71 -25.27 15.27
C GLY A 68 3.21 -25.19 15.01
N THR A 69 2.38 -25.84 15.84
CA THR A 69 0.92 -25.81 15.66
C THR A 69 0.37 -24.42 15.90
N VAL A 70 -0.33 -23.83 14.91
CA VAL A 70 -1.01 -22.54 15.02
C VAL A 70 -2.27 -22.71 15.87
N THR A 71 -2.34 -22.02 16.99
CA THR A 71 -3.47 -22.07 17.92
C THR A 71 -4.38 -20.84 17.87
N GLY A 72 -3.91 -19.73 17.29
CA GLY A 72 -4.69 -18.51 17.10
C GLY A 72 -4.07 -17.61 16.05
N ARG A 73 -4.90 -16.94 15.26
CA ARG A 73 -4.50 -15.94 14.28
C ARG A 73 -4.93 -14.55 14.73
N CYS A 74 -4.13 -13.55 14.40
CA CYS A 74 -4.36 -12.14 14.74
C CYS A 74 -4.36 -11.29 13.45
N PRO A 75 -5.39 -11.38 12.58
CA PRO A 75 -5.37 -10.71 11.28
C PRO A 75 -5.31 -9.17 11.41
N SER A 76 -5.87 -8.60 12.48
CA SER A 76 -5.81 -7.15 12.77
C SER A 76 -4.46 -6.68 13.32
N ALA A 77 -3.46 -7.56 13.42
CA ALA A 77 -2.12 -7.19 13.92
C ALA A 77 -1.48 -5.99 13.20
N PRO A 78 -1.54 -5.86 11.87
CA PRO A 78 -0.98 -4.68 11.19
C PRO A 78 -1.66 -3.37 11.60
N LEU A 79 -2.99 -3.35 11.76
CA LEU A 79 -3.75 -2.18 12.23
C LEU A 79 -3.27 -1.72 13.62
N LEU A 80 -3.18 -2.68 14.55
CA LEU A 80 -2.69 -2.39 15.90
C LEU A 80 -1.22 -1.99 15.92
N ALA A 81 -0.39 -2.58 15.06
CA ALA A 81 1.01 -2.20 14.93
C ALA A 81 1.17 -0.75 14.44
N GLY A 82 0.32 -0.32 13.52
CA GLY A 82 0.26 1.08 13.07
C GLY A 82 -0.01 2.05 14.22
N GLU A 83 -1.02 1.77 15.06
CA GLU A 83 -1.32 2.60 16.24
C GLU A 83 -0.16 2.64 17.24
N LEU A 84 0.47 1.51 17.49
CA LEU A 84 1.62 1.45 18.40
C LEU A 84 2.83 2.22 17.85
N ARG A 85 3.07 2.19 16.52
CA ARG A 85 4.13 2.99 15.88
C ARG A 85 3.84 4.49 15.97
N ARG A 86 2.59 4.90 15.74
CA ARG A 86 2.15 6.30 15.93
C ARG A 86 2.32 6.77 17.37
N ALA A 87 2.18 5.86 18.35
CA ALA A 87 2.50 6.13 19.76
C ALA A 87 4.01 6.18 20.04
N GLY A 88 4.89 6.11 19.01
CA GLY A 88 6.34 6.21 19.13
C GLY A 88 7.01 4.96 19.70
N LEU A 89 6.45 3.77 19.43
CA LEU A 89 7.03 2.49 19.80
C LEU A 89 7.70 1.82 18.59
N THR A 90 8.82 1.13 18.80
CA THR A 90 9.41 0.25 17.81
C THR A 90 8.64 -1.06 17.78
N VAL A 91 7.96 -1.35 16.67
CA VAL A 91 7.00 -2.46 16.56
C VAL A 91 7.34 -3.38 15.40
N HIS A 92 7.36 -4.68 15.69
CA HIS A 92 7.48 -5.74 14.68
C HIS A 92 6.21 -6.60 14.69
N VAL A 93 5.80 -7.04 13.50
CA VAL A 93 4.69 -8.00 13.33
C VAL A 93 5.27 -9.34 12.91
N GLY A 94 4.78 -10.42 13.50
CA GLY A 94 5.20 -11.77 13.14
C GLY A 94 4.72 -12.85 14.10
N PRO A 95 5.00 -14.14 13.83
CA PRO A 95 4.56 -15.24 14.67
C PRO A 95 5.22 -15.22 16.07
N VAL A 96 4.41 -15.50 17.09
CA VAL A 96 4.88 -15.72 18.47
C VAL A 96 4.71 -17.19 18.81
N VAL A 97 5.77 -17.82 19.34
CA VAL A 97 5.74 -19.21 19.76
C VAL A 97 5.69 -19.31 21.29
N SER A 98 4.79 -20.14 21.80
CA SER A 98 4.67 -20.40 23.25
C SER A 98 5.25 -21.76 23.60
N VAL A 99 6.11 -21.78 24.63
CA VAL A 99 6.77 -23.00 25.15
C VAL A 99 6.51 -23.15 26.64
N PRO A 100 6.49 -24.37 27.18
CA PRO A 100 6.15 -24.60 28.59
C PRO A 100 7.26 -24.19 29.55
N ARG A 101 8.49 -23.99 29.08
CA ARG A 101 9.67 -23.62 29.87
C ARG A 101 10.46 -22.52 29.17
N LEU A 102 11.25 -21.78 29.93
CA LEU A 102 12.11 -20.73 29.38
C LEU A 102 13.06 -21.30 28.31
N ALA A 103 13.00 -20.75 27.10
CA ALA A 103 13.87 -21.15 26.00
C ALA A 103 15.22 -20.42 26.12
N VAL A 104 16.31 -21.20 26.19
CA VAL A 104 17.69 -20.70 26.25
C VAL A 104 18.60 -21.50 25.33
N GLY A 105 19.74 -20.94 24.94
CA GLY A 105 20.75 -21.64 24.13
C GLY A 105 20.21 -22.18 22.81
N THR A 106 20.47 -23.47 22.53
CA THR A 106 20.08 -24.15 21.28
C THR A 106 18.58 -24.17 21.04
N ALA A 107 17.78 -24.41 22.10
CA ALA A 107 16.32 -24.39 21.98
C ALA A 107 15.78 -23.04 21.45
N ARG A 108 16.43 -21.93 21.82
CA ARG A 108 16.06 -20.61 21.30
C ARG A 108 16.40 -20.46 19.81
N ALA A 109 17.55 -20.99 19.37
CA ALA A 109 17.96 -20.98 17.97
C ALA A 109 17.01 -21.85 17.09
N GLU A 110 16.61 -23.00 17.60
CA GLU A 110 15.65 -23.89 16.93
C GLU A 110 14.29 -23.18 16.73
N LEU A 111 13.79 -22.48 17.75
CA LEU A 111 12.56 -21.71 17.65
C LEU A 111 12.69 -20.52 16.66
N ALA A 112 13.84 -19.86 16.62
CA ALA A 112 14.11 -18.78 15.65
C ALA A 112 14.10 -19.34 14.21
N ALA A 113 14.61 -20.52 13.96
CA ALA A 113 14.62 -21.17 12.66
C ALA A 113 13.20 -21.47 12.12
N THR A 114 12.17 -21.50 12.97
CA THR A 114 10.75 -21.64 12.56
C THR A 114 10.16 -20.36 11.96
N GLY A 115 10.91 -19.26 11.93
CA GLY A 115 10.44 -17.94 11.50
C GLY A 115 9.66 -17.20 12.59
N ALA A 116 9.58 -17.71 13.82
CA ALA A 116 8.98 -16.99 14.94
C ALA A 116 9.83 -15.77 15.32
N VAL A 117 9.19 -14.65 15.64
CA VAL A 117 9.87 -13.39 16.01
C VAL A 117 10.07 -13.23 17.49
N ALA A 118 9.24 -13.91 18.30
CA ALA A 118 9.34 -13.92 19.76
C ALA A 118 8.87 -15.25 20.36
N VAL A 119 9.32 -15.50 21.59
CA VAL A 119 8.92 -16.67 22.41
C VAL A 119 8.37 -16.23 23.74
N ASP A 120 7.24 -16.82 24.13
CA ASP A 120 6.63 -16.66 25.45
C ASP A 120 6.23 -18.01 26.07
N MET A 121 5.44 -17.95 27.12
CA MET A 121 4.98 -19.16 27.84
C MET A 121 3.45 -19.24 27.96
N GLU A 122 2.69 -18.30 27.36
CA GLU A 122 1.26 -18.15 27.64
C GLU A 122 0.37 -17.95 26.39
N SER A 123 0.82 -17.23 25.36
CA SER A 123 -0.07 -16.75 24.28
C SER A 123 -0.83 -17.88 23.59
N ALA A 124 -0.16 -18.96 23.21
CA ALA A 124 -0.81 -20.09 22.54
C ALA A 124 -1.80 -20.82 23.46
N TYR A 125 -1.56 -20.84 24.74
CA TYR A 125 -2.47 -21.47 25.71
C TYR A 125 -3.66 -20.58 26.08
N LEU A 126 -3.60 -19.28 25.80
CA LEU A 126 -4.69 -18.32 25.99
C LEU A 126 -5.57 -18.17 24.75
N SER A 127 -5.06 -18.48 23.57
CA SER A 127 -5.80 -18.33 22.31
C SER A 127 -7.16 -19.04 22.27
N PRO A 128 -7.39 -20.19 22.95
CA PRO A 128 -8.71 -20.81 22.96
C PRO A 128 -9.81 -19.96 23.59
N SER A 129 -9.45 -18.96 24.44
CA SER A 129 -10.45 -18.03 25.00
C SER A 129 -10.97 -17.02 23.97
N ALA A 130 -10.26 -16.82 22.87
CA ALA A 130 -10.61 -15.91 21.79
C ALA A 130 -11.28 -16.58 20.57
N THR A 131 -11.62 -17.87 20.67
CA THR A 131 -12.25 -18.59 19.56
C THR A 131 -13.52 -17.87 19.07
N GLY A 132 -13.55 -17.52 17.77
CA GLY A 132 -14.67 -16.79 17.14
C GLY A 132 -14.76 -15.31 17.49
N ARG A 133 -13.69 -14.71 18.03
CA ARG A 133 -13.62 -13.31 18.43
C ARG A 133 -12.35 -12.65 17.92
N PRO A 134 -12.33 -11.31 17.77
CA PRO A 134 -11.10 -10.55 17.56
C PRO A 134 -10.06 -10.88 18.62
N PHE A 135 -8.83 -11.14 18.15
CA PHE A 135 -7.73 -11.57 18.99
C PHE A 135 -6.47 -10.76 18.71
N ALA A 136 -5.89 -10.18 19.75
CA ALA A 136 -4.62 -9.47 19.68
C ALA A 136 -3.63 -10.03 20.71
N VAL A 137 -2.36 -10.14 20.34
CA VAL A 137 -1.29 -10.52 21.25
C VAL A 137 -0.14 -9.52 21.11
N ILE A 138 0.20 -8.86 22.22
CA ILE A 138 1.26 -7.87 22.29
C ILE A 138 2.31 -8.30 23.30
N ARG A 139 3.55 -8.38 22.86
CA ARG A 139 4.69 -8.76 23.71
C ARG A 139 5.77 -7.70 23.70
N VAL A 140 6.18 -7.23 24.88
CA VAL A 140 7.36 -6.37 25.02
C VAL A 140 8.58 -7.27 25.22
N ILE A 141 9.60 -7.07 24.41
CA ILE A 141 10.82 -7.86 24.48
C ILE A 141 11.67 -7.42 25.65
N VAL A 142 12.06 -8.36 26.48
CA VAL A 142 12.92 -8.12 27.67
C VAL A 142 14.31 -8.70 27.51
N ASP A 143 14.49 -9.69 26.61
CA ASP A 143 15.79 -10.32 26.32
C ASP A 143 15.85 -10.85 24.87
N THR A 144 17.05 -11.06 24.39
CA THR A 144 17.33 -11.71 23.09
C THR A 144 18.49 -12.70 23.25
N ALA A 145 18.79 -13.48 22.21
CA ALA A 145 19.97 -14.35 22.25
C ALA A 145 21.29 -13.58 22.40
N ALA A 146 21.38 -12.39 21.78
CA ALA A 146 22.55 -11.50 21.86
C ALA A 146 22.62 -10.76 23.22
N GLU A 147 21.47 -10.54 23.85
CA GLU A 147 21.32 -9.81 25.11
C GLU A 147 20.50 -10.63 26.11
N PRO A 148 21.04 -11.73 26.65
CA PRO A 148 20.30 -12.58 27.60
C PRO A 148 20.06 -11.87 28.93
N LEU A 149 19.02 -12.27 29.64
CA LEU A 149 18.73 -11.76 31.00
C LEU A 149 19.81 -12.18 32.00
N GLY A 150 20.71 -11.27 32.33
CA GLY A 150 21.59 -11.41 33.49
C GLY A 150 20.85 -11.07 34.81
N ARG A 151 21.37 -11.55 35.95
CA ARG A 151 20.75 -11.30 37.26
C ARG A 151 20.62 -9.81 37.62
N LEU A 152 21.59 -8.98 37.18
CA LEU A 152 21.60 -7.53 37.45
C LEU A 152 20.69 -6.75 36.44
N ASP A 153 20.56 -7.25 35.21
CA ASP A 153 19.74 -6.61 34.18
C ASP A 153 18.25 -6.92 34.28
N LEU A 154 17.88 -8.01 34.96
CA LEU A 154 16.50 -8.44 35.10
C LEU A 154 15.60 -7.33 35.69
N ALA A 155 16.08 -6.67 36.77
CA ALA A 155 15.33 -5.59 37.39
C ALA A 155 15.20 -4.36 36.50
N ARG A 156 16.29 -3.96 35.80
CA ARG A 156 16.34 -2.77 34.94
C ARG A 156 15.49 -2.96 33.69
N ARG A 157 15.65 -4.09 32.99
CA ARG A 157 14.92 -4.41 31.75
C ARG A 157 13.45 -4.75 32.04
N GLY A 158 13.18 -5.42 33.17
CA GLY A 158 11.82 -5.63 33.67
C GLY A 158 11.10 -4.32 33.94
N LEU A 159 11.78 -3.32 34.56
CA LEU A 159 11.20 -2.00 34.78
C LEU A 159 10.97 -1.22 33.49
N ALA A 160 11.90 -1.29 32.54
CA ALA A 160 11.75 -0.71 31.21
C ALA A 160 10.56 -1.34 30.46
N GLY A 161 10.46 -2.67 30.45
CA GLY A 161 9.32 -3.38 29.86
C GLY A 161 7.99 -2.99 30.48
N LEU A 162 7.95 -2.76 31.80
CA LEU A 162 6.75 -2.27 32.49
C LEU A 162 6.35 -0.85 32.08
N ARG A 163 7.34 0.02 31.81
CA ARG A 163 7.06 1.37 31.29
C ARG A 163 6.46 1.29 29.88
N THR A 164 7.00 0.44 29.02
CA THR A 164 6.46 0.19 27.68
C THR A 164 5.04 -0.38 27.78
N LEU A 165 4.79 -1.37 28.64
CA LEU A 165 3.45 -1.94 28.85
C LEU A 165 2.40 -0.89 29.27
N ARG A 166 2.79 0.17 30.00
CA ARG A 166 1.87 1.26 30.36
C ARG A 166 1.47 2.13 29.17
N ARG A 167 2.33 2.22 28.13
CA ARG A 167 2.06 2.98 26.91
C ARG A 167 1.14 2.26 25.94
N LEU A 168 0.83 0.98 26.17
CA LEU A 168 -0.04 0.18 25.31
C LEU A 168 -1.53 0.48 25.53
N GLY A 169 -1.91 1.19 26.60
CA GLY A 169 -3.31 1.38 26.99
C GLY A 169 -4.12 2.09 25.91
N GLU A 170 -3.66 3.23 25.44
CA GLU A 170 -4.35 4.04 24.42
C GLU A 170 -4.46 3.31 23.08
N PRO A 171 -3.38 2.74 22.46
CA PRO A 171 -3.49 1.94 21.24
C PRO A 171 -4.40 0.72 21.37
N LEU A 172 -4.39 0.04 22.53
CA LEU A 172 -5.32 -1.05 22.78
C LEU A 172 -6.76 -0.58 22.93
N GLY A 173 -6.97 0.60 23.52
CA GLY A 173 -8.29 1.23 23.61
C GLY A 173 -8.84 1.56 22.22
N ALA A 174 -8.00 2.11 21.35
CA ALA A 174 -8.36 2.37 19.96
C ALA A 174 -8.70 1.08 19.21
N TRP A 175 -7.90 0.01 19.41
CA TRP A 175 -8.20 -1.30 18.83
C TRP A 175 -9.52 -1.88 19.36
N ALA A 176 -9.79 -1.80 20.65
CA ALA A 176 -11.03 -2.27 21.24
C ALA A 176 -12.25 -1.46 20.73
N ALA A 177 -12.12 -0.14 20.60
CA ALA A 177 -13.18 0.73 20.06
C ALA A 177 -13.49 0.44 18.58
N ALA A 178 -12.50 -0.03 17.82
CA ALA A 178 -12.66 -0.42 16.43
C ALA A 178 -13.20 -1.85 16.25
N VAL A 179 -13.36 -2.64 17.31
CA VAL A 179 -13.97 -3.98 17.23
C VAL A 179 -15.46 -3.85 16.91
N GLY A 180 -15.94 -4.64 15.95
CA GLY A 180 -17.35 -4.64 15.55
C GLY A 180 -17.61 -5.44 14.29
N GLN A 181 -18.90 -5.68 14.02
CA GLN A 181 -19.33 -6.29 12.77
C GLN A 181 -19.30 -5.24 11.65
N ARG A 182 -18.93 -5.66 10.45
CA ARG A 182 -18.83 -4.76 9.29
C ARG A 182 -19.24 -5.43 8.00
N ARG A 183 -19.63 -4.59 7.05
CA ARG A 183 -19.75 -4.94 5.64
C ARG A 183 -18.55 -4.34 4.91
N VAL A 184 -17.87 -5.14 4.11
CA VAL A 184 -16.81 -4.67 3.20
C VAL A 184 -17.32 -4.73 1.76
N LEU A 185 -17.27 -3.60 1.08
CA LEU A 185 -17.64 -3.47 -0.33
C LEU A 185 -16.38 -3.28 -1.16
N LEU A 186 -16.09 -4.23 -2.03
CA LEU A 186 -14.93 -4.16 -2.91
C LEU A 186 -15.34 -3.50 -4.24
N ALA A 187 -14.71 -2.39 -4.60
CA ALA A 187 -14.88 -1.79 -5.92
C ALA A 187 -14.30 -2.71 -7.00
N GLU A 188 -14.94 -2.82 -8.16
CA GLU A 188 -14.43 -3.56 -9.31
C GLU A 188 -14.77 -2.83 -10.61
N PRO A 189 -13.72 -2.57 -11.48
CA PRO A 189 -12.33 -2.98 -11.34
C PRO A 189 -11.54 -2.19 -10.29
N ARG A 190 -10.45 -2.78 -9.80
CA ARG A 190 -9.49 -2.21 -8.85
C ARG A 190 -8.12 -2.83 -9.04
N ALA A 191 -7.10 -2.26 -8.41
CA ALA A 191 -5.71 -2.72 -8.46
C ALA A 191 -5.11 -2.68 -9.90
N PHE A 192 -4.11 -3.48 -10.21
CA PHE A 192 -3.36 -3.40 -11.44
C PHE A 192 -4.23 -3.27 -12.70
N CYS A 193 -3.83 -2.39 -13.62
CA CYS A 193 -4.35 -2.31 -14.98
C CYS A 193 -3.37 -2.97 -15.95
N ALA A 194 -3.84 -3.26 -17.19
CA ALA A 194 -3.00 -3.91 -18.20
C ALA A 194 -1.69 -3.14 -18.53
N GLY A 195 -1.70 -1.79 -18.44
CA GLY A 195 -0.49 -0.99 -18.62
C GLY A 195 0.55 -1.21 -17.51
N VAL A 196 0.09 -1.28 -16.27
CA VAL A 196 0.93 -1.55 -15.10
C VAL A 196 1.46 -2.98 -15.10
N GLU A 197 0.59 -3.98 -15.33
CA GLU A 197 1.02 -5.38 -15.43
C GLU A 197 2.10 -5.56 -16.49
N ARG A 198 1.88 -4.98 -17.68
CA ARG A 198 2.87 -4.99 -18.76
C ARG A 198 4.20 -4.37 -18.33
N ALA A 199 4.17 -3.22 -17.66
CA ALA A 199 5.40 -2.52 -17.27
C ALA A 199 6.20 -3.31 -16.24
N ILE A 200 5.54 -3.93 -15.27
CA ILE A 200 6.16 -4.82 -14.29
C ILE A 200 6.77 -6.04 -15.01
N GLU A 201 6.01 -6.70 -15.89
CA GLU A 201 6.49 -7.85 -16.65
C GLU A 201 7.70 -7.51 -17.53
N VAL A 202 7.77 -6.30 -18.09
CA VAL A 202 8.95 -5.83 -18.86
C VAL A 202 10.21 -5.87 -18.00
N VAL A 203 10.17 -5.36 -16.76
CA VAL A 203 11.35 -5.38 -15.85
C VAL A 203 11.70 -6.80 -15.44
N GLU A 204 10.70 -7.63 -15.12
CA GLU A 204 10.91 -9.03 -14.76
C GLU A 204 11.59 -9.80 -15.89
N ARG A 205 11.11 -9.63 -17.14
CA ARG A 205 11.71 -10.24 -18.32
C ARG A 205 13.09 -9.70 -18.62
N ALA A 206 13.31 -8.39 -18.44
CA ALA A 206 14.64 -7.82 -18.61
C ALA A 206 15.64 -8.43 -17.62
N LEU A 207 15.26 -8.63 -16.36
CA LEU A 207 16.07 -9.32 -15.35
C LEU A 207 16.34 -10.80 -15.73
N GLU A 208 15.33 -11.50 -16.26
CA GLU A 208 15.49 -12.90 -16.74
C GLU A 208 16.46 -13.00 -17.93
N ILE A 209 16.42 -12.06 -18.86
CA ILE A 209 17.19 -12.11 -20.12
C ILE A 209 18.61 -11.58 -19.94
N HIS A 210 18.75 -10.44 -19.27
CA HIS A 210 20.04 -9.72 -19.16
C HIS A 210 20.77 -10.01 -17.85
N GLY A 211 20.07 -10.55 -16.84
CA GLY A 211 20.60 -10.68 -15.47
C GLY A 211 20.61 -9.32 -14.74
N ALA A 212 20.87 -9.38 -13.43
CA ALA A 212 21.04 -8.18 -12.62
C ALA A 212 22.45 -7.58 -12.80
N PRO A 213 22.60 -6.24 -12.76
CA PRO A 213 21.56 -5.25 -12.56
C PRO A 213 20.83 -4.86 -13.87
N VAL A 214 19.54 -4.60 -13.78
CA VAL A 214 18.75 -3.89 -14.81
C VAL A 214 18.37 -2.53 -14.22
N TYR A 215 18.71 -1.46 -14.93
CA TYR A 215 18.39 -0.11 -14.46
C TYR A 215 16.98 0.28 -14.88
N VAL A 216 16.29 1.03 -14.03
CA VAL A 216 14.94 1.55 -14.32
C VAL A 216 14.96 3.04 -14.04
N ARG A 217 14.70 3.86 -15.08
CA ARG A 217 14.64 5.31 -14.91
C ARG A 217 13.33 5.69 -14.23
N LYS A 218 13.43 6.43 -13.12
CA LYS A 218 12.32 6.76 -12.22
C LYS A 218 11.67 5.48 -11.67
N GLN A 219 10.46 5.56 -11.19
CA GLN A 219 9.69 4.38 -10.76
C GLN A 219 9.01 3.74 -11.97
N ILE A 220 9.09 2.44 -12.12
CA ILE A 220 8.41 1.73 -13.24
C ILE A 220 6.91 2.02 -13.25
N VAL A 221 6.31 2.09 -12.08
CA VAL A 221 4.96 2.54 -11.75
C VAL A 221 4.97 3.18 -10.37
N HIS A 222 4.08 4.12 -10.08
CA HIS A 222 4.02 4.79 -8.78
C HIS A 222 3.44 3.88 -7.68
N ASN A 223 4.27 2.95 -7.19
CA ASN A 223 3.95 2.09 -6.05
C ASN A 223 5.21 1.56 -5.37
N THR A 224 5.40 1.90 -4.10
CA THR A 224 6.58 1.55 -3.31
C THR A 224 6.76 0.04 -3.14
N HIS A 225 5.68 -0.72 -3.02
CA HIS A 225 5.75 -2.19 -2.89
C HIS A 225 6.28 -2.84 -4.17
N VAL A 226 5.84 -2.37 -5.34
CA VAL A 226 6.33 -2.85 -6.65
C VAL A 226 7.79 -2.52 -6.83
N VAL A 227 8.18 -1.27 -6.53
CA VAL A 227 9.58 -0.82 -6.61
C VAL A 227 10.48 -1.66 -5.72
N ASN A 228 10.09 -1.87 -4.46
CA ASN A 228 10.87 -2.66 -3.50
C ASN A 228 10.96 -4.14 -3.88
N ASP A 229 9.90 -4.73 -4.42
CA ASP A 229 9.93 -6.12 -4.89
C ASP A 229 10.93 -6.28 -6.04
N LEU A 230 10.82 -5.46 -7.08
CA LEU A 230 11.74 -5.51 -8.22
C LEU A 230 13.19 -5.19 -7.82
N ALA A 231 13.40 -4.24 -6.90
CA ALA A 231 14.73 -3.93 -6.37
C ALA A 231 15.34 -5.12 -5.63
N SER A 232 14.54 -5.86 -4.86
CA SER A 232 15.00 -7.07 -4.16
C SER A 232 15.43 -8.18 -5.12
N ARG A 233 14.97 -8.13 -6.38
CA ARG A 233 15.27 -9.08 -7.45
C ARG A 233 16.37 -8.61 -8.40
N GLY A 234 16.96 -7.41 -8.15
CA GLY A 234 18.12 -6.89 -8.86
C GLY A 234 17.84 -5.74 -9.83
N ALA A 235 16.63 -5.15 -9.84
CA ALA A 235 16.41 -3.89 -10.50
C ALA A 235 17.05 -2.72 -9.72
N VAL A 236 17.66 -1.78 -10.42
CA VAL A 236 18.28 -0.59 -9.83
C VAL A 236 17.51 0.63 -10.33
N PHE A 237 16.77 1.26 -9.43
CA PHE A 237 16.00 2.46 -9.76
C PHE A 237 16.92 3.69 -9.67
N VAL A 238 16.92 4.52 -10.71
CA VAL A 238 17.72 5.73 -10.82
C VAL A 238 16.83 6.91 -11.19
N ASP A 239 17.20 8.09 -10.74
CA ASP A 239 16.46 9.29 -11.11
C ASP A 239 16.79 9.74 -12.53
N GLU A 240 18.08 9.75 -12.87
CA GLU A 240 18.53 10.21 -14.19
C GLU A 240 19.49 9.21 -14.84
N LEU A 241 19.61 9.30 -16.19
CA LEU A 241 20.43 8.37 -16.94
C LEU A 241 21.94 8.50 -16.65
N ASP A 242 22.38 9.62 -16.08
CA ASP A 242 23.79 9.82 -15.69
C ASP A 242 24.26 8.82 -14.63
N GLU A 243 23.32 8.29 -13.85
CA GLU A 243 23.60 7.27 -12.84
C GLU A 243 23.77 5.86 -13.43
N VAL A 244 23.36 5.67 -14.72
CA VAL A 244 23.44 4.38 -15.40
C VAL A 244 24.83 4.21 -16.03
N PRO A 245 25.56 3.12 -15.82
CA PRO A 245 26.83 2.87 -16.51
C PRO A 245 26.66 2.83 -18.04
N PRO A 246 27.61 3.36 -18.82
CA PRO A 246 27.54 3.28 -20.30
C PRO A 246 27.39 1.82 -20.77
N GLY A 247 26.55 1.62 -21.76
CA GLY A 247 26.26 0.29 -22.35
C GLY A 247 25.35 -0.61 -21.52
N ALA A 248 24.92 -0.20 -20.33
CA ALA A 248 24.02 -0.99 -19.50
C ALA A 248 22.59 -1.03 -20.04
N THR A 249 21.82 -2.02 -19.57
CA THR A 249 20.39 -2.13 -19.88
C THR A 249 19.56 -1.21 -19.00
N VAL A 250 18.73 -0.36 -19.64
CA VAL A 250 17.82 0.55 -18.93
C VAL A 250 16.39 0.37 -19.42
N VAL A 251 15.45 0.38 -18.48
CA VAL A 251 14.00 0.34 -18.76
C VAL A 251 13.42 1.74 -18.54
N PHE A 252 12.69 2.26 -19.51
CA PHE A 252 11.86 3.46 -19.35
C PHE A 252 10.50 3.08 -18.73
N SER A 253 10.01 3.94 -17.83
CA SER A 253 8.79 3.69 -17.06
C SER A 253 7.51 3.68 -17.90
N ALA A 254 6.41 3.22 -17.30
CA ALA A 254 5.09 3.24 -17.93
C ALA A 254 4.59 4.64 -18.31
N HIS A 255 5.14 5.69 -17.70
CA HIS A 255 4.71 7.08 -17.84
C HIS A 255 5.21 7.76 -19.13
N GLY A 256 6.12 7.10 -19.86
CA GLY A 256 6.75 7.66 -21.05
C GLY A 256 7.91 8.60 -20.71
N VAL A 257 8.63 9.01 -21.73
CA VAL A 257 9.78 9.92 -21.61
C VAL A 257 9.82 10.90 -22.77
N ALA A 258 10.34 12.10 -22.53
CA ALA A 258 10.59 13.09 -23.58
C ALA A 258 11.62 12.57 -24.60
N PRO A 259 11.59 13.04 -25.87
CA PRO A 259 12.59 12.70 -26.89
C PRO A 259 14.03 12.99 -26.46
N SER A 260 14.27 14.04 -25.67
CA SER A 260 15.59 14.38 -25.13
C SER A 260 16.18 13.25 -24.27
N VAL A 261 15.35 12.55 -23.47
CA VAL A 261 15.78 11.40 -22.66
C VAL A 261 16.21 10.23 -23.56
N ARG A 262 15.50 10.00 -24.67
CA ARG A 262 15.86 8.97 -25.67
C ARG A 262 17.20 9.29 -26.35
N THR A 263 17.39 10.56 -26.72
CA THR A 263 18.67 11.04 -27.28
C THR A 263 19.80 10.83 -26.28
N HIS A 264 19.60 11.24 -25.03
CA HIS A 264 20.60 11.06 -23.97
C HIS A 264 20.95 9.57 -23.73
N ALA A 265 19.97 8.67 -23.76
CA ALA A 265 20.22 7.22 -23.67
C ALA A 265 21.07 6.71 -24.84
N ASN A 266 20.80 7.17 -26.07
CA ASN A 266 21.57 6.82 -27.25
C ASN A 266 23.01 7.34 -27.16
N ASP A 267 23.23 8.59 -26.74
CA ASP A 267 24.56 9.20 -26.57
C ASP A 267 25.42 8.42 -25.56
N ARG A 268 24.77 7.84 -24.54
CA ARG A 268 25.39 6.98 -23.53
C ARG A 268 25.50 5.52 -23.96
N GLN A 269 25.06 5.17 -25.16
CA GLN A 269 25.05 3.80 -25.70
C GLN A 269 24.28 2.80 -24.83
N LEU A 270 23.23 3.23 -24.14
CA LEU A 270 22.41 2.36 -23.29
C LEU A 270 21.56 1.40 -24.12
N SER A 271 21.38 0.17 -23.63
CA SER A 271 20.42 -0.78 -24.18
C SER A 271 19.03 -0.48 -23.62
N VAL A 272 18.22 0.24 -24.39
CA VAL A 272 16.92 0.74 -23.93
C VAL A 272 15.81 -0.29 -24.18
N ILE A 273 15.03 -0.56 -23.14
CA ILE A 273 13.75 -1.29 -23.20
C ILE A 273 12.64 -0.32 -22.82
N ASP A 274 11.68 -0.08 -23.71
CA ASP A 274 10.63 0.91 -23.47
C ASP A 274 9.36 0.26 -22.92
N ALA A 275 9.06 0.53 -21.64
CA ALA A 275 7.86 0.04 -20.97
C ALA A 275 6.69 1.05 -21.02
N THR A 276 6.81 2.17 -21.74
CA THR A 276 5.74 3.16 -21.87
C THR A 276 4.40 2.49 -22.17
N CYS A 277 3.37 2.85 -21.40
CA CYS A 277 2.02 2.36 -21.60
C CYS A 277 1.52 2.76 -23.02
N PRO A 278 0.93 1.84 -23.80
CA PRO A 278 0.41 2.18 -25.12
C PRO A 278 -0.60 3.33 -25.14
N LEU A 279 -1.31 3.57 -24.04
CA LEU A 279 -2.26 4.68 -23.93
C LEU A 279 -1.55 6.02 -23.70
N VAL A 280 -0.41 6.02 -23.01
CA VAL A 280 0.47 7.20 -22.89
C VAL A 280 1.16 7.47 -24.23
N GLU A 281 1.67 6.44 -24.92
CA GLU A 281 2.28 6.59 -26.24
C GLU A 281 1.29 7.16 -27.26
N LYS A 282 -0.02 6.85 -27.14
CA LYS A 282 -1.08 7.48 -27.95
C LYS A 282 -1.08 9.00 -27.76
N VAL A 283 -1.02 9.49 -26.52
CA VAL A 283 -1.00 10.94 -26.21
C VAL A 283 0.25 11.59 -26.81
N HIS A 284 1.42 10.97 -26.65
CA HIS A 284 2.67 11.43 -27.27
C HIS A 284 2.57 11.48 -28.80
N ALA A 285 1.99 10.45 -29.44
CA ALA A 285 1.80 10.42 -30.87
C ALA A 285 0.84 11.52 -31.38
N GLU A 286 -0.22 11.80 -30.62
CA GLU A 286 -1.15 12.90 -30.93
C GLU A 286 -0.48 14.26 -30.74
N ALA A 287 0.33 14.44 -29.70
CA ALA A 287 1.13 15.64 -29.48
C ALA A 287 2.03 15.93 -30.69
N ARG A 288 2.80 14.93 -31.14
CA ARG A 288 3.63 15.04 -32.34
C ARG A 288 2.82 15.37 -33.58
N ARG A 289 1.65 14.74 -33.76
CA ARG A 289 0.78 14.95 -34.93
C ARG A 289 0.22 16.37 -34.98
N PHE A 290 -0.27 16.89 -33.86
CA PHE A 290 -0.86 18.22 -33.76
C PHE A 290 0.20 19.30 -33.93
N THR A 291 1.34 19.19 -33.26
CA THR A 291 2.43 20.15 -33.40
C THR A 291 3.06 20.15 -34.84
N ALA A 292 3.15 18.98 -35.47
CA ALA A 292 3.61 18.89 -36.87
C ALA A 292 2.65 19.59 -37.88
N ARG A 293 1.36 19.68 -37.56
CA ARG A 293 0.41 20.48 -38.34
C ARG A 293 0.56 21.98 -38.08
N GLY A 294 1.33 22.38 -37.09
CA GLY A 294 1.50 23.76 -36.64
C GLY A 294 0.45 24.24 -35.66
N ASP A 295 -0.27 23.33 -35.00
CA ASP A 295 -1.25 23.68 -33.96
C ASP A 295 -0.55 24.01 -32.63
N THR A 296 -1.15 24.89 -31.84
CA THR A 296 -0.81 25.05 -30.42
C THR A 296 -1.54 23.97 -29.65
N VAL A 297 -0.82 23.21 -28.84
CA VAL A 297 -1.39 22.11 -28.03
C VAL A 297 -1.51 22.57 -26.59
N LEU A 298 -2.70 22.44 -26.01
CA LEU A 298 -2.97 22.68 -24.60
C LEU A 298 -3.07 21.32 -23.89
N LEU A 299 -2.07 21.01 -23.06
CA LEU A 299 -2.03 19.76 -22.30
C LEU A 299 -2.69 19.95 -20.95
N ILE A 300 -3.86 19.34 -20.73
CA ILE A 300 -4.53 19.33 -19.44
C ILE A 300 -3.84 18.29 -18.55
N GLY A 301 -3.32 18.70 -17.41
CA GLY A 301 -2.55 17.81 -16.53
C GLY A 301 -2.00 18.55 -15.31
N HIS A 302 -1.19 17.85 -14.51
CA HIS A 302 -0.57 18.43 -13.31
C HIS A 302 0.95 18.50 -13.47
N SER A 303 1.51 19.66 -13.16
CA SER A 303 2.95 19.89 -13.17
C SER A 303 3.70 18.90 -12.26
N GLY A 304 4.92 18.54 -12.67
CA GLY A 304 5.77 17.61 -11.92
C GLY A 304 5.38 16.13 -12.03
N HIS A 305 4.42 15.77 -12.88
CA HIS A 305 4.12 14.39 -13.19
C HIS A 305 4.91 13.92 -14.42
N GLU A 306 5.56 12.75 -14.34
CA GLU A 306 6.45 12.22 -15.39
C GLU A 306 5.76 12.11 -16.78
N GLU A 307 4.47 11.75 -16.80
CA GLU A 307 3.68 11.67 -18.03
C GLU A 307 3.51 13.05 -18.67
N VAL A 308 3.29 14.09 -17.85
CA VAL A 308 3.17 15.48 -18.32
C VAL A 308 4.50 15.98 -18.85
N ASP A 309 5.58 15.77 -18.11
CA ASP A 309 6.94 16.15 -18.51
C ASP A 309 7.35 15.45 -19.83
N GLY A 310 7.00 14.17 -19.97
CA GLY A 310 7.22 13.40 -21.18
C GLY A 310 6.48 13.98 -22.39
N THR A 311 5.20 14.32 -22.22
CA THR A 311 4.36 14.88 -23.29
C THR A 311 4.75 16.31 -23.65
N LEU A 312 5.03 17.17 -22.67
CA LEU A 312 5.56 18.53 -22.90
C LEU A 312 6.86 18.48 -23.71
N GLY A 313 7.72 17.51 -23.41
CA GLY A 313 9.00 17.32 -24.09
C GLY A 313 8.88 16.93 -25.57
N GLU A 314 7.72 16.51 -26.08
CA GLU A 314 7.53 16.20 -27.51
C GLU A 314 7.65 17.46 -28.38
N ALA A 315 7.21 18.62 -27.90
CA ALA A 315 7.37 19.92 -28.57
C ALA A 315 7.27 21.07 -27.51
N PRO A 316 8.32 21.36 -26.75
CA PRO A 316 8.25 22.27 -25.61
C PRO A 316 7.80 23.70 -25.96
N GLU A 317 8.04 24.15 -27.21
CA GLU A 317 7.67 25.50 -27.65
C GLU A 317 6.21 25.61 -28.15
N ARG A 318 5.49 24.46 -28.29
CA ARG A 318 4.14 24.40 -28.86
C ARG A 318 3.11 23.73 -27.94
N ILE A 319 3.57 23.15 -26.86
CA ILE A 319 2.70 22.49 -25.87
C ILE A 319 2.71 23.31 -24.59
N THR A 320 1.53 23.78 -24.17
CA THR A 320 1.35 24.54 -22.93
C THR A 320 0.54 23.72 -21.96
N LEU A 321 1.01 23.63 -20.70
CA LEU A 321 0.29 22.95 -19.61
C LEU A 321 -0.88 23.80 -19.12
N VAL A 322 -2.02 23.16 -18.90
CA VAL A 322 -3.23 23.74 -18.31
C VAL A 322 -3.63 22.91 -17.10
N GLU A 323 -3.50 23.47 -15.91
CA GLU A 323 -3.71 22.74 -14.66
C GLU A 323 -5.13 22.86 -14.10
N SER A 324 -5.87 23.91 -14.47
CA SER A 324 -7.24 24.15 -14.00
C SER A 324 -8.05 25.00 -14.96
N ALA A 325 -9.37 25.05 -14.77
CA ALA A 325 -10.27 25.90 -15.55
C ALA A 325 -9.97 27.39 -15.35
N GLU A 326 -9.55 27.82 -14.15
CA GLU A 326 -9.17 29.20 -13.86
C GLU A 326 -7.93 29.63 -14.67
N ALA A 327 -6.99 28.72 -14.88
CA ALA A 327 -5.77 28.99 -15.65
C ALA A 327 -6.07 29.30 -17.13
N VAL A 328 -7.20 28.81 -17.66
CA VAL A 328 -7.59 28.99 -19.06
C VAL A 328 -7.65 30.47 -19.43
N GLY A 329 -8.11 31.34 -18.50
CA GLY A 329 -8.22 32.78 -18.71
C GLY A 329 -6.91 33.49 -19.07
N SER A 330 -5.76 32.97 -18.67
CA SER A 330 -4.43 33.58 -18.86
C SER A 330 -3.65 33.01 -20.05
N ILE A 331 -4.16 31.99 -20.75
CA ILE A 331 -3.45 31.33 -21.86
C ILE A 331 -3.36 32.26 -23.07
N GLU A 332 -2.16 32.47 -23.58
CA GLU A 332 -1.90 33.17 -24.82
C GLU A 332 -1.57 32.16 -25.91
N VAL A 333 -2.15 32.28 -27.09
CA VAL A 333 -1.92 31.44 -28.28
C VAL A 333 -1.65 32.32 -29.49
N GLU A 334 -0.80 31.86 -30.41
CA GLU A 334 -0.49 32.60 -31.63
C GLU A 334 -1.71 32.68 -32.57
N ASP A 335 -2.44 31.59 -32.74
CA ASP A 335 -3.61 31.50 -33.62
C ASP A 335 -4.76 30.76 -32.89
N PRO A 336 -5.81 31.46 -32.47
CA PRO A 336 -6.95 30.85 -31.77
C PRO A 336 -7.74 29.83 -32.60
N GLU A 337 -7.63 29.87 -33.93
CA GLU A 337 -8.28 28.91 -34.83
C GLU A 337 -7.49 27.59 -34.97
N ARG A 338 -6.26 27.55 -34.43
CA ARG A 338 -5.36 26.40 -34.53
C ARG A 338 -4.91 25.93 -33.15
N VAL A 339 -5.88 25.72 -32.31
CA VAL A 339 -5.67 25.22 -30.94
C VAL A 339 -6.21 23.81 -30.81
N THR A 340 -5.45 22.95 -30.19
CA THR A 340 -5.88 21.58 -29.85
C THR A 340 -5.64 21.32 -28.38
N TYR A 341 -6.36 20.38 -27.80
CA TYR A 341 -6.06 19.93 -26.43
C TYR A 341 -5.78 18.43 -26.35
N LEU A 342 -4.97 18.06 -25.40
CA LEU A 342 -4.69 16.70 -24.95
C LEU A 342 -4.83 16.62 -23.45
N MET A 343 -4.93 15.41 -22.88
CA MET A 343 -5.13 15.22 -21.46
C MET A 343 -4.18 14.15 -20.91
N GLN A 344 -3.71 14.38 -19.68
CA GLN A 344 -3.02 13.36 -18.89
C GLN A 344 -3.97 12.19 -18.63
N THR A 345 -3.48 10.94 -18.76
CA THR A 345 -4.32 9.72 -18.72
C THR A 345 -4.95 9.43 -17.35
N THR A 346 -4.47 10.06 -16.27
CA THR A 346 -4.86 9.80 -14.89
C THR A 346 -5.70 10.90 -14.23
N LEU A 347 -6.22 11.85 -15.00
CA LEU A 347 -7.08 12.92 -14.47
C LEU A 347 -8.42 12.41 -13.92
N ALA A 348 -9.03 13.19 -13.03
CA ALA A 348 -10.44 13.01 -12.73
C ALA A 348 -11.28 13.41 -13.96
N VAL A 349 -12.29 12.60 -14.27
CA VAL A 349 -13.12 12.83 -15.48
C VAL A 349 -13.84 14.17 -15.39
N ASP A 350 -14.47 14.45 -14.26
CA ASP A 350 -15.18 15.70 -13.97
C ASP A 350 -14.26 16.93 -14.00
N GLU A 351 -13.07 16.85 -13.43
CA GLU A 351 -12.07 17.92 -13.48
C GLU A 351 -11.61 18.22 -14.90
N ALA A 352 -11.36 17.17 -15.68
CA ALA A 352 -10.97 17.34 -17.07
C ALA A 352 -12.10 17.95 -17.93
N GLU A 353 -13.36 17.57 -17.68
CA GLU A 353 -14.53 18.14 -18.34
C GLU A 353 -14.67 19.64 -18.04
N GLU A 354 -14.49 20.07 -16.77
CA GLU A 354 -14.51 21.48 -16.38
C GLU A 354 -13.47 22.31 -17.15
N VAL A 355 -12.24 21.79 -17.28
CA VAL A 355 -11.18 22.46 -18.03
C VAL A 355 -11.48 22.49 -19.53
N VAL A 356 -11.97 21.39 -20.08
CA VAL A 356 -12.34 21.31 -21.52
C VAL A 356 -13.46 22.26 -21.87
N ASP A 357 -14.46 22.42 -21.00
CA ASP A 357 -15.56 23.35 -21.24
C ASP A 357 -15.08 24.81 -21.19
N ALA A 358 -14.22 25.16 -20.22
CA ALA A 358 -13.59 26.48 -20.19
C ALA A 358 -12.71 26.76 -21.42
N LEU A 359 -12.01 25.74 -21.93
CA LEU A 359 -11.24 25.85 -23.17
C LEU A 359 -12.12 26.06 -24.39
N LYS A 360 -13.26 25.36 -24.53
CA LYS A 360 -14.22 25.53 -25.64
C LYS A 360 -14.88 26.91 -25.62
N ASP A 361 -15.17 27.42 -24.43
CA ASP A 361 -15.73 28.77 -24.29
C ASP A 361 -14.74 29.83 -24.76
N ARG A 362 -13.45 29.65 -24.45
CA ARG A 362 -12.41 30.60 -24.84
C ARG A 362 -11.94 30.42 -26.31
N PHE A 363 -11.85 29.19 -26.77
CA PHE A 363 -11.39 28.82 -28.12
C PHE A 363 -12.46 27.98 -28.82
N PRO A 364 -13.50 28.59 -29.42
CA PRO A 364 -14.62 27.85 -30.01
C PRO A 364 -14.24 26.88 -31.13
N ALA A 365 -13.08 27.12 -31.79
CA ALA A 365 -12.54 26.24 -32.84
C ALA A 365 -11.63 25.10 -32.31
N ILE A 366 -11.44 25.02 -30.99
CA ILE A 366 -10.53 24.03 -30.36
C ILE A 366 -10.92 22.59 -30.75
N VAL A 367 -9.93 21.79 -31.10
CA VAL A 367 -10.10 20.39 -31.46
C VAL A 367 -9.50 19.49 -30.38
N GLY A 368 -10.26 18.53 -29.93
CA GLY A 368 -9.80 17.51 -28.95
C GLY A 368 -9.12 16.31 -29.62
N PRO A 369 -8.67 15.36 -28.79
CA PRO A 369 -8.12 14.09 -29.25
C PRO A 369 -9.16 13.27 -30.02
N GLY A 370 -8.70 12.39 -30.91
CA GLY A 370 -9.58 11.54 -31.74
C GLY A 370 -10.36 10.48 -30.92
N SER A 371 -9.91 10.17 -29.73
CA SER A 371 -10.60 9.36 -28.72
C SER A 371 -10.14 9.83 -27.33
N ALA A 372 -10.88 9.50 -26.27
CA ALA A 372 -10.58 9.92 -24.91
C ALA A 372 -9.12 9.62 -24.52
N ASP A 373 -8.43 10.61 -23.94
CA ASP A 373 -7.07 10.45 -23.41
C ASP A 373 -7.07 9.90 -22.00
N ILE A 374 -8.07 10.27 -21.17
CA ILE A 374 -8.26 9.62 -19.88
C ILE A 374 -8.44 8.13 -20.13
N CYS A 375 -7.53 7.34 -19.58
CA CYS A 375 -7.50 5.93 -19.92
C CYS A 375 -8.71 5.17 -19.30
N TYR A 376 -9.12 4.08 -19.96
CA TYR A 376 -10.21 3.23 -19.49
C TYR A 376 -10.02 2.79 -18.04
N ALA A 377 -8.77 2.50 -17.65
CA ALA A 377 -8.47 2.05 -16.30
C ALA A 377 -8.74 3.13 -15.24
N THR A 378 -8.47 4.39 -15.57
CA THR A 378 -8.77 5.54 -14.73
C THR A 378 -10.29 5.74 -14.60
N SER A 379 -11.00 5.85 -15.74
CA SER A 379 -12.46 6.06 -15.76
C SER A 379 -13.21 4.93 -15.05
N ASN A 380 -12.85 3.68 -15.33
CA ASN A 380 -13.48 2.53 -14.71
C ASN A 380 -13.29 2.52 -13.18
N ARG A 381 -12.07 2.78 -12.69
CA ARG A 381 -11.83 2.79 -11.23
C ARG A 381 -12.54 3.95 -10.55
N GLN A 382 -12.63 5.12 -11.19
CA GLN A 382 -13.43 6.23 -10.68
C GLN A 382 -14.92 5.87 -10.60
N ASN A 383 -15.49 5.26 -11.63
CA ASN A 383 -16.89 4.81 -11.59
C ASN A 383 -17.12 3.70 -10.55
N ALA A 384 -16.15 2.78 -10.40
CA ALA A 384 -16.24 1.73 -9.40
C ALA A 384 -16.17 2.28 -7.96
N VAL A 385 -15.31 3.26 -7.69
CA VAL A 385 -15.25 3.88 -6.36
C VAL A 385 -16.50 4.70 -6.06
N ARG A 386 -17.07 5.43 -7.02
CA ARG A 386 -18.37 6.12 -6.86
C ARG A 386 -19.48 5.15 -6.49
N ARG A 387 -19.54 4.00 -7.17
CA ARG A 387 -20.54 2.96 -6.88
C ARG A 387 -20.43 2.44 -5.45
N VAL A 388 -19.22 2.27 -4.94
CA VAL A 388 -18.96 1.82 -3.56
C VAL A 388 -19.23 2.95 -2.57
N ALA A 389 -18.77 4.16 -2.86
CA ALA A 389 -18.93 5.34 -2.00
C ALA A 389 -20.40 5.63 -1.69
N ALA A 390 -21.30 5.44 -2.67
CA ALA A 390 -22.74 5.63 -2.49
C ALA A 390 -23.39 4.69 -1.44
N GLU A 391 -22.72 3.60 -1.06
CA GLU A 391 -23.22 2.60 -0.11
C GLU A 391 -22.37 2.51 1.17
N ALA A 392 -21.21 3.19 1.22
CA ALA A 392 -20.22 3.07 2.30
C ALA A 392 -20.24 4.28 3.25
N ASP A 393 -19.94 4.04 4.51
CA ASP A 393 -19.69 5.10 5.52
C ASP A 393 -18.27 5.66 5.40
N LEU A 394 -17.34 4.83 4.92
CA LEU A 394 -15.92 5.13 4.76
C LEU A 394 -15.38 4.40 3.53
N VAL A 395 -14.55 5.05 2.74
CA VAL A 395 -13.79 4.40 1.65
C VAL A 395 -12.30 4.41 1.96
N LEU A 396 -11.67 3.25 1.87
CA LEU A 396 -10.22 3.08 1.94
C LEU A 396 -9.69 2.79 0.52
N VAL A 397 -8.82 3.65 0.04
CA VAL A 397 -8.17 3.50 -1.27
C VAL A 397 -6.74 3.02 -1.05
N VAL A 398 -6.43 1.84 -1.56
CA VAL A 398 -5.07 1.29 -1.50
C VAL A 398 -4.23 1.87 -2.64
N GLY A 399 -3.11 2.50 -2.31
CA GLY A 399 -2.19 3.08 -3.29
C GLY A 399 -1.20 4.05 -2.67
N SER A 400 -0.19 4.44 -3.44
CA SER A 400 0.87 5.33 -2.96
C SER A 400 0.51 6.80 -3.19
N GLU A 401 0.97 7.69 -2.30
CA GLU A 401 0.72 9.14 -2.35
C GLU A 401 1.24 9.80 -3.65
N ASN A 402 2.29 9.27 -4.25
CA ASN A 402 2.82 9.77 -5.51
C ASN A 402 2.06 9.24 -6.75
N SER A 403 1.07 8.36 -6.57
CA SER A 403 0.20 7.89 -7.65
C SER A 403 -0.98 8.85 -7.86
N ALA A 404 -0.97 9.61 -8.95
CA ALA A 404 -2.06 10.51 -9.30
C ALA A 404 -3.41 9.78 -9.38
N ASN A 405 -3.45 8.59 -10.02
CA ASN A 405 -4.66 7.79 -10.10
C ASN A 405 -5.19 7.41 -8.69
N SER A 406 -4.32 6.97 -7.76
CA SER A 406 -4.74 6.57 -6.42
C SER A 406 -5.30 7.74 -5.61
N ARG A 407 -4.63 8.90 -5.67
CA ARG A 407 -5.12 10.14 -5.02
C ARG A 407 -6.50 10.53 -5.55
N ARG A 408 -6.69 10.48 -6.89
CA ARG A 408 -7.97 10.83 -7.51
C ARG A 408 -9.12 9.95 -7.06
N LEU A 409 -8.91 8.66 -6.84
CA LEU A 409 -9.97 7.79 -6.31
C LEU A 409 -10.46 8.23 -4.92
N ALA A 410 -9.54 8.63 -4.04
CA ALA A 410 -9.90 9.15 -2.72
C ALA A 410 -10.60 10.51 -2.82
N GLU A 411 -10.16 11.38 -3.73
CA GLU A 411 -10.76 12.69 -3.98
C GLU A 411 -12.18 12.58 -4.54
N VAL A 412 -12.40 11.72 -5.54
CA VAL A 412 -13.72 11.43 -6.11
C VAL A 412 -14.69 10.98 -5.03
N SER A 413 -14.30 10.03 -4.17
CA SER A 413 -15.13 9.58 -3.06
C SER A 413 -15.51 10.71 -2.10
N ARG A 414 -14.56 11.60 -1.78
CA ARG A 414 -14.80 12.76 -0.90
C ARG A 414 -15.70 13.82 -1.54
N ARG A 415 -15.56 14.07 -2.84
CA ARG A 415 -16.45 14.95 -3.61
C ARG A 415 -17.88 14.45 -3.60
N ASP A 416 -18.07 13.13 -3.70
CA ASP A 416 -19.40 12.49 -3.63
C ASP A 416 -19.97 12.43 -2.19
N GLY A 417 -19.27 13.00 -1.20
CA GLY A 417 -19.73 13.17 0.18
C GLY A 417 -19.37 12.03 1.12
N THR A 418 -18.60 11.03 0.68
CA THR A 418 -18.18 9.91 1.53
C THR A 418 -16.75 10.11 2.04
N ALA A 419 -16.55 9.94 3.35
CA ALA A 419 -15.22 10.00 3.95
C ALA A 419 -14.28 9.00 3.26
N SER A 420 -13.06 9.43 2.91
CA SER A 420 -12.12 8.57 2.20
C SER A 420 -10.67 8.86 2.58
N HIS A 421 -9.88 7.79 2.71
CA HIS A 421 -8.45 7.86 2.98
C HIS A 421 -7.66 7.01 1.99
N LEU A 422 -6.56 7.59 1.51
CA LEU A 422 -5.53 6.87 0.77
C LEU A 422 -4.59 6.21 1.77
N VAL A 423 -4.27 4.94 1.56
CA VAL A 423 -3.37 4.17 2.42
C VAL A 423 -2.44 3.32 1.54
N GLU A 424 -1.16 3.34 1.82
CA GLU A 424 -0.18 2.54 1.10
C GLU A 424 -0.12 1.10 1.63
N SER A 425 -0.38 0.95 2.94
CA SER A 425 -0.39 -0.35 3.62
C SER A 425 -1.42 -0.39 4.75
N VAL A 426 -1.70 -1.58 5.26
CA VAL A 426 -2.71 -1.80 6.31
C VAL A 426 -2.38 -1.04 7.60
N ASP A 427 -1.11 -0.89 7.94
CA ASP A 427 -0.68 -0.22 9.18
C ASP A 427 -0.78 1.32 9.13
N GLU A 428 -1.08 1.89 7.96
CA GLU A 428 -1.43 3.30 7.84
C GLU A 428 -2.88 3.60 8.21
N VAL A 429 -3.76 2.60 8.12
CA VAL A 429 -5.16 2.75 8.54
C VAL A 429 -5.21 3.12 10.02
N ARG A 430 -5.87 4.22 10.34
CA ARG A 430 -6.11 4.62 11.72
C ARG A 430 -7.37 3.95 12.25
N LEU A 431 -7.27 3.35 13.41
CA LEU A 431 -8.40 2.65 14.03
C LEU A 431 -9.56 3.60 14.34
N GLU A 432 -9.27 4.88 14.59
CA GLU A 432 -10.30 5.91 14.80
C GLU A 432 -11.23 6.11 13.60
N TRP A 433 -10.73 5.91 12.37
CA TRP A 433 -11.56 6.00 11.15
C TRP A 433 -12.60 4.89 11.06
N LEU A 434 -12.35 3.77 11.73
CA LEU A 434 -13.20 2.58 11.70
C LEU A 434 -14.32 2.61 12.76
N VAL A 435 -14.24 3.54 13.71
CA VAL A 435 -15.24 3.65 14.79
C VAL A 435 -16.54 4.20 14.21
N GLY A 436 -17.62 3.44 14.32
CA GLY A 436 -18.95 3.81 13.79
C GLY A 436 -19.10 3.62 12.26
N ALA A 437 -18.08 3.10 11.57
CA ALA A 437 -18.19 2.74 10.16
C ALA A 437 -18.67 1.28 10.02
N ASP A 438 -19.95 1.09 9.75
CA ASP A 438 -20.56 -0.23 9.59
C ASP A 438 -20.33 -0.80 8.18
N THR A 439 -20.21 0.07 7.19
CA THR A 439 -19.93 -0.30 5.79
C THR A 439 -18.65 0.39 5.31
N ILE A 440 -17.65 -0.40 4.99
CA ILE A 440 -16.35 0.10 4.50
C ILE A 440 -16.20 -0.28 3.03
N GLY A 441 -16.03 0.73 2.19
CA GLY A 441 -15.64 0.57 0.79
C GLY A 441 -14.12 0.38 0.66
N ILE A 442 -13.69 -0.54 -0.17
CA ILE A 442 -12.28 -0.70 -0.53
C ILE A 442 -12.13 -0.57 -2.04
N SER A 443 -11.29 0.37 -2.46
CA SER A 443 -10.79 0.49 -3.82
C SER A 443 -9.27 0.44 -3.85
N ALA A 444 -8.69 0.39 -5.04
CA ALA A 444 -7.24 0.42 -5.18
C ALA A 444 -6.86 1.08 -6.51
N GLY A 445 -5.80 1.87 -6.47
CA GLY A 445 -5.23 2.49 -7.65
C GLY A 445 -4.71 1.48 -8.67
N ALA A 446 -4.60 1.92 -9.92
CA ALA A 446 -4.14 1.08 -11.05
C ALA A 446 -2.71 0.55 -10.88
N SER A 447 -1.92 1.13 -9.99
CA SER A 447 -0.55 0.69 -9.67
C SER A 447 -0.45 -0.12 -8.36
N ALA A 448 -1.56 -0.34 -7.65
CA ALA A 448 -1.56 -1.06 -6.37
C ALA A 448 -1.63 -2.59 -6.58
N PRO A 449 -0.75 -3.37 -5.94
CA PRO A 449 -0.81 -4.82 -5.98
C PRO A 449 -2.12 -5.39 -5.38
N PRO A 450 -2.75 -6.41 -6.00
CA PRO A 450 -4.01 -7.00 -5.50
C PRO A 450 -3.92 -7.59 -4.09
N ASN A 451 -2.76 -8.11 -3.69
CA ASN A 451 -2.52 -8.69 -2.37
C ASN A 451 -2.66 -7.67 -1.23
N LEU A 452 -2.43 -6.38 -1.48
CA LEU A 452 -2.63 -5.33 -0.47
C LEU A 452 -4.11 -5.14 -0.14
N VAL A 453 -4.99 -5.25 -1.14
CA VAL A 453 -6.45 -5.22 -0.95
C VAL A 453 -6.91 -6.41 -0.11
N ALA A 454 -6.39 -7.60 -0.42
CA ALA A 454 -6.69 -8.81 0.36
C ALA A 454 -6.21 -8.65 1.81
N ALA A 455 -4.98 -8.18 2.03
CA ALA A 455 -4.43 -7.95 3.36
C ALA A 455 -5.27 -6.94 4.18
N LEU A 456 -5.76 -5.87 3.54
CA LEU A 456 -6.63 -4.89 4.19
C LEU A 456 -7.99 -5.53 4.57
N SER A 457 -8.59 -6.28 3.67
CA SER A 457 -9.86 -6.99 3.93
C SER A 457 -9.72 -7.99 5.09
N ASP A 458 -8.63 -8.77 5.10
CA ASP A 458 -8.33 -9.73 6.17
C ASP A 458 -8.10 -9.03 7.52
N ALA A 459 -7.42 -7.89 7.51
CA ALA A 459 -7.17 -7.12 8.72
C ALA A 459 -8.47 -6.56 9.32
N LEU A 460 -9.39 -6.07 8.49
CA LEU A 460 -10.72 -5.64 8.92
C LEU A 460 -11.54 -6.81 9.47
N ALA A 461 -11.49 -7.99 8.85
CA ALA A 461 -12.12 -9.20 9.37
C ALA A 461 -11.54 -9.63 10.73
N GLY A 462 -10.29 -9.28 11.01
CA GLY A 462 -9.67 -9.49 12.33
C GLY A 462 -10.24 -8.62 13.46
N LEU A 463 -11.07 -7.62 13.14
CA LEU A 463 -11.75 -6.76 14.11
C LEU A 463 -13.19 -7.20 14.42
N GLY A 464 -13.71 -8.24 13.74
CA GLY A 464 -15.05 -8.76 13.98
C GLY A 464 -15.64 -9.45 12.76
N ALA A 465 -16.88 -9.94 12.90
CA ALA A 465 -17.57 -10.60 11.81
C ALA A 465 -17.74 -9.64 10.63
N THR A 466 -17.27 -10.07 9.46
CA THR A 466 -17.24 -9.23 8.26
C THR A 466 -17.87 -9.97 7.09
N SER A 467 -18.83 -9.35 6.43
CA SER A 467 -19.34 -9.80 5.13
C SER A 467 -18.63 -9.03 4.03
N VAL A 468 -18.09 -9.74 3.04
CA VAL A 468 -17.39 -9.13 1.90
C VAL A 468 -18.25 -9.33 0.64
N SER A 469 -18.48 -8.26 -0.10
CA SER A 469 -19.18 -8.30 -1.38
C SER A 469 -18.55 -7.35 -2.39
N THR A 470 -18.59 -7.72 -3.66
CA THR A 470 -18.03 -6.90 -4.75
C THR A 470 -19.12 -6.03 -5.38
N ARG A 471 -18.76 -4.80 -5.74
CA ARG A 471 -19.56 -3.88 -6.54
C ARG A 471 -18.89 -3.70 -7.90
N SER A 472 -19.25 -4.56 -8.83
CA SER A 472 -18.70 -4.51 -10.19
C SER A 472 -19.48 -3.52 -11.06
N ILE A 473 -18.76 -2.77 -11.89
CA ILE A 473 -19.30 -1.96 -12.98
C ILE A 473 -18.97 -2.55 -14.35
N GLY A 474 -18.20 -3.64 -14.40
CA GLY A 474 -17.77 -4.33 -15.61
C GLY A 474 -16.44 -5.03 -15.42
N THR A 475 -16.02 -5.75 -16.44
CA THR A 475 -14.73 -6.45 -16.48
C THR A 475 -13.79 -5.81 -17.49
N GLU A 476 -12.50 -5.75 -17.16
CA GLU A 476 -11.45 -5.31 -18.08
C GLU A 476 -10.85 -6.54 -18.79
N SER A 477 -10.82 -6.53 -20.12
CA SER A 477 -10.27 -7.62 -20.95
C SER A 477 -9.08 -7.16 -21.79
N ILE A 478 -8.60 -5.93 -21.57
CA ILE A 478 -7.49 -5.35 -22.33
C ILE A 478 -6.19 -6.01 -21.89
N ALA A 479 -5.37 -6.40 -22.87
CA ALA A 479 -4.01 -6.85 -22.65
C ALA A 479 -3.09 -6.17 -23.68
N PHE A 480 -1.89 -5.80 -23.24
CA PHE A 480 -0.90 -5.17 -24.08
C PHE A 480 0.28 -6.10 -24.39
N THR A 481 0.75 -6.06 -25.63
CA THR A 481 1.90 -6.86 -26.04
C THR A 481 3.20 -6.28 -25.45
N LEU A 482 4.09 -7.15 -25.00
CA LEU A 482 5.42 -6.77 -24.52
C LEU A 482 6.27 -6.14 -25.67
N PRO A 483 7.25 -5.28 -25.36
CA PRO A 483 8.24 -4.81 -26.32
C PRO A 483 9.04 -5.99 -26.89
N LYS A 484 9.50 -5.86 -28.15
CA LYS A 484 10.21 -6.95 -28.85
C LYS A 484 11.49 -7.39 -28.15
N GLU A 485 12.13 -6.48 -27.43
CA GLU A 485 13.39 -6.67 -26.69
C GLU A 485 13.26 -7.72 -25.57
N VAL A 486 12.05 -7.90 -25.05
CA VAL A 486 11.77 -8.82 -23.92
C VAL A 486 10.76 -9.93 -24.27
N ARG A 487 10.33 -10.04 -25.53
CA ARG A 487 9.54 -11.18 -25.98
C ARG A 487 10.41 -12.43 -26.03
N ARG A 488 9.91 -13.56 -25.52
CA ARG A 488 10.55 -14.83 -25.82
C ARG A 488 10.51 -15.03 -27.34
N PRO A 489 11.60 -15.53 -27.98
CA PRO A 489 11.49 -16.03 -29.34
C PRO A 489 10.33 -17.01 -29.36
N GLN A 490 9.36 -16.83 -30.24
CA GLN A 490 8.35 -17.86 -30.48
C GLN A 490 9.14 -19.07 -30.91
N GLY A 491 9.10 -20.13 -30.10
CA GLY A 491 9.84 -21.35 -30.35
C GLY A 491 9.50 -21.86 -31.75
N GLY A 492 10.57 -22.03 -32.56
CA GLY A 492 10.50 -22.72 -33.82
C GLY A 492 10.21 -24.19 -33.63
#